data_bf0823bc20679e33b537ce3508ca02ae
#
_entry.id   bf0823bc20679e33b537ce3508ca02ae
#
_cell.length_a   1.000
_cell.length_b   1.000
_cell.length_c   1.000
_cell.angle_alpha   90.00
_cell.angle_beta   90.00
_cell.angle_gamma   90.00
#
_symmetry.space_group_name_H-M   'P 1'
#
loop_
_entity.id
_entity.type
_entity.pdbx_description
1 polymer ?
#
loop_
_entity_poly.entity_id
_entity_poly.type
_entity_poly.pdbx_seq_one_letter_code
_entity_poly.pdbx_strand_id
1 'polypeptide(L)'
;MDYKALAANVENREGFGTQEWVYRVLRAGIVNGALPGGMQLKQDEISAALNVSHIPVREALRQLEAQHLVTIHANRGATVTELSREMLINTMQVRAAISVAMLKIAVPRMTEEDFQALDAILDEQRKVTDTIASENLNIRFHEVLTAKANNPVADMLMEIIHANIDRYLRSGFYGDAAEREVSVVEHERILAACKEGDVGKAVELLYAHIMDAAALIPESVQ
;
A
#
# COMPACT_ATOMS: atom_id res chain seq x y z
N MET A 1 -23.43 -2.96 9.26
CA MET A 1 -21.95 -2.98 9.34
C MET A 1 -21.52 -2.73 10.78
N ASP A 2 -20.55 -3.49 11.31
CA ASP A 2 -20.07 -3.32 12.69
C ASP A 2 -18.80 -2.44 12.73
N TYR A 3 -18.98 -1.13 12.72
CA TYR A 3 -17.88 -0.16 12.87
C TYR A 3 -17.18 -0.23 14.25
N LYS A 4 -17.86 -0.78 15.28
CA LYS A 4 -17.24 -0.94 16.61
C LYS A 4 -16.20 -2.06 16.58
N ALA A 5 -16.48 -3.16 15.88
CA ALA A 5 -15.52 -4.23 15.67
C ALA A 5 -14.30 -3.75 14.86
N LEU A 6 -14.50 -2.91 13.85
CA LEU A 6 -13.38 -2.29 13.12
C LEU A 6 -12.53 -1.40 14.03
N ALA A 7 -13.16 -0.61 14.90
CA ALA A 7 -12.46 0.27 15.82
C ALA A 7 -11.64 -0.47 16.89
N ALA A 8 -12.06 -1.68 17.28
CA ALA A 8 -11.32 -2.50 18.25
C ALA A 8 -9.96 -3.00 17.71
N ASN A 9 -9.79 -3.06 16.39
CA ASN A 9 -8.56 -3.49 15.72
C ASN A 9 -7.59 -2.34 15.41
N VAL A 10 -7.95 -1.10 15.75
CA VAL A 10 -7.10 0.07 15.54
C VAL A 10 -6.61 0.55 16.91
N GLU A 11 -5.31 0.88 16.99
CA GLU A 11 -4.69 1.40 18.22
C GLU A 11 -5.55 2.47 18.91
N ASN A 12 -5.50 2.42 20.24
CA ASN A 12 -6.40 3.14 21.12
C ASN A 12 -6.42 4.66 20.80
N ARG A 13 -7.60 5.27 20.85
CA ARG A 13 -7.89 6.69 20.57
C ARG A 13 -7.01 7.68 21.37
N GLU A 14 -6.38 7.23 22.46
CA GLU A 14 -5.63 8.08 23.39
C GLU A 14 -4.38 8.75 22.79
N GLY A 15 -3.87 8.26 21.66
CA GLY A 15 -2.71 8.84 20.95
C GLY A 15 -3.04 9.77 19.79
N PHE A 16 -4.31 9.83 19.36
CA PHE A 16 -4.71 10.54 18.13
C PHE A 16 -5.89 11.47 18.36
N GLY A 17 -5.97 12.54 17.53
CA GLY A 17 -7.20 13.33 17.45
C GLY A 17 -8.38 12.49 16.94
N THR A 18 -9.61 12.84 17.34
CA THR A 18 -10.83 12.08 16.98
C THR A 18 -10.97 11.87 15.45
N GLN A 19 -10.64 12.88 14.66
CA GLN A 19 -10.68 12.80 13.18
C GLN A 19 -9.69 11.76 12.64
N GLU A 20 -8.45 11.81 13.09
CA GLU A 20 -7.40 10.89 12.67
C GLU A 20 -7.73 9.44 13.06
N TRP A 21 -8.28 9.23 14.25
CA TRP A 21 -8.72 7.90 14.67
C TRP A 21 -9.85 7.37 13.78
N VAL A 22 -10.88 8.19 13.48
CA VAL A 22 -11.98 7.79 12.57
C VAL A 22 -11.42 7.46 11.19
N TYR A 23 -10.50 8.29 10.67
CA TYR A 23 -9.84 8.01 9.40
C TYR A 23 -9.13 6.65 9.40
N ARG A 24 -8.33 6.35 10.43
CA ARG A 24 -7.62 5.06 10.55
C ARG A 24 -8.57 3.87 10.62
N VAL A 25 -9.67 3.98 11.37
CA VAL A 25 -10.69 2.92 11.47
C VAL A 25 -11.32 2.65 10.09
N LEU A 26 -11.75 3.69 9.40
CA LEU A 26 -12.36 3.53 8.09
C LEU A 26 -11.36 3.05 7.04
N ARG A 27 -10.15 3.61 7.03
CA ARG A 27 -9.07 3.18 6.13
C ARG A 27 -8.74 1.70 6.32
N ALA A 28 -8.55 1.26 7.56
CA ALA A 28 -8.30 -0.14 7.86
C ALA A 28 -9.45 -1.03 7.37
N GLY A 29 -10.71 -0.62 7.59
CA GLY A 29 -11.88 -1.34 7.11
C GLY A 29 -11.93 -1.46 5.58
N ILE A 30 -11.57 -0.40 4.85
CA ILE A 30 -11.53 -0.40 3.38
C ILE A 30 -10.38 -1.27 2.87
N VAL A 31 -9.18 -1.09 3.42
CA VAL A 31 -7.98 -1.83 2.99
C VAL A 31 -8.13 -3.32 3.27
N ASN A 32 -8.71 -3.70 4.41
CA ASN A 32 -8.94 -5.11 4.79
C ASN A 32 -10.17 -5.74 4.13
N GLY A 33 -10.90 -5.01 3.26
CA GLY A 33 -12.08 -5.50 2.59
C GLY A 33 -13.34 -5.62 3.45
N ALA A 34 -13.27 -5.29 4.74
CA ALA A 34 -14.44 -5.27 5.62
C ALA A 34 -15.47 -4.19 5.21
N LEU A 35 -14.99 -3.12 4.55
CA LEU A 35 -15.80 -2.13 3.85
C LEU A 35 -15.55 -2.30 2.35
N PRO A 36 -16.33 -3.15 1.66
CA PRO A 36 -16.07 -3.51 0.27
C PRO A 36 -16.34 -2.34 -0.70
N GLY A 37 -15.76 -2.42 -1.92
CA GLY A 37 -16.04 -1.50 -3.00
C GLY A 37 -17.55 -1.40 -3.30
N GLY A 38 -18.03 -0.22 -3.64
CA GLY A 38 -19.44 0.10 -3.84
C GLY A 38 -20.24 0.30 -2.55
N MET A 39 -19.68 0.00 -1.38
CA MET A 39 -20.40 0.16 -0.11
C MET A 39 -20.62 1.63 0.21
N GLN A 40 -21.86 1.99 0.57
CA GLN A 40 -22.22 3.33 1.01
C GLN A 40 -21.84 3.53 2.49
N LEU A 41 -21.08 4.59 2.76
CA LEU A 41 -20.64 5.03 4.08
C LEU A 41 -21.49 6.24 4.51
N LYS A 42 -22.45 6.01 5.40
CA LYS A 42 -23.33 7.08 5.89
C LYS A 42 -22.77 7.70 7.15
N GLN A 43 -22.65 9.03 7.17
CA GLN A 43 -22.08 9.76 8.29
C GLN A 43 -22.83 9.51 9.61
N ASP A 44 -24.16 9.43 9.55
CA ASP A 44 -25.01 9.18 10.73
C ASP A 44 -24.71 7.81 11.37
N GLU A 45 -24.61 6.76 10.53
CA GLU A 45 -24.32 5.40 10.99
C GLU A 45 -22.91 5.31 11.61
N ILE A 46 -21.89 5.93 10.98
CA ILE A 46 -20.54 5.96 11.50
C ILE A 46 -20.45 6.74 12.80
N SER A 47 -21.04 7.95 12.86
CA SER A 47 -21.06 8.81 14.04
C SER A 47 -21.69 8.11 15.23
N ALA A 48 -22.84 7.48 15.04
CA ALA A 48 -23.54 6.73 16.08
C ALA A 48 -22.74 5.50 16.56
N ALA A 49 -22.17 4.73 15.62
CA ALA A 49 -21.42 3.52 15.95
C ALA A 49 -20.11 3.81 16.70
N LEU A 50 -19.38 4.86 16.30
CA LEU A 50 -18.09 5.23 16.89
C LEU A 50 -18.23 6.22 18.07
N ASN A 51 -19.47 6.64 18.39
CA ASN A 51 -19.76 7.63 19.43
C ASN A 51 -18.94 8.93 19.26
N VAL A 52 -19.01 9.52 18.08
CA VAL A 52 -18.35 10.77 17.71
C VAL A 52 -19.35 11.72 17.03
N SER A 53 -19.02 13.02 16.95
CA SER A 53 -19.84 13.96 16.17
C SER A 53 -19.65 13.78 14.66
N HIS A 54 -20.50 14.40 13.85
CA HIS A 54 -20.41 14.34 12.38
C HIS A 54 -19.16 15.03 11.81
N ILE A 55 -18.61 16.03 12.51
CA ILE A 55 -17.46 16.79 12.01
C ILE A 55 -16.24 15.89 11.77
N PRO A 56 -15.72 15.12 12.75
CA PRO A 56 -14.58 14.25 12.55
C PRO A 56 -14.84 13.16 11.48
N VAL A 57 -16.08 12.68 11.36
CA VAL A 57 -16.45 11.70 10.33
C VAL A 57 -16.34 12.30 8.93
N ARG A 58 -16.88 13.52 8.75
CA ARG A 58 -16.82 14.22 7.48
C ARG A 58 -15.39 14.52 7.06
N GLU A 59 -14.55 14.99 7.98
CA GLU A 59 -13.15 15.27 7.68
C GLU A 59 -12.35 13.99 7.39
N ALA A 60 -12.62 12.88 8.09
CA ALA A 60 -12.04 11.58 7.79
C ALA A 60 -12.43 11.09 6.37
N LEU A 61 -13.71 11.24 5.98
CA LEU A 61 -14.16 10.88 4.64
C LEU A 61 -13.50 11.75 3.56
N ARG A 62 -13.28 13.04 3.81
CA ARG A 62 -12.53 13.91 2.87
C ARG A 62 -11.07 13.47 2.72
N GLN A 63 -10.44 13.05 3.81
CA GLN A 63 -9.07 12.53 3.77
C GLN A 63 -9.00 11.22 2.97
N LEU A 64 -9.99 10.33 3.13
CA LEU A 64 -10.10 9.10 2.33
C LEU A 64 -10.38 9.40 0.85
N GLU A 65 -11.17 10.43 0.53
CA GLU A 65 -11.43 10.87 -0.84
C GLU A 65 -10.16 11.40 -1.52
N ALA A 66 -9.33 12.16 -0.80
CA ALA A 66 -8.04 12.63 -1.29
C ALA A 66 -7.08 11.49 -1.64
N GLN A 67 -7.28 10.30 -1.05
CA GLN A 67 -6.55 9.06 -1.36
C GLN A 67 -7.27 8.15 -2.37
N HIS A 68 -8.37 8.61 -2.97
CA HIS A 68 -9.21 7.83 -3.88
C HIS A 68 -9.79 6.53 -3.28
N LEU A 69 -9.86 6.42 -1.96
CA LEU A 69 -10.44 5.27 -1.27
C LEU A 69 -11.96 5.33 -1.20
N VAL A 70 -12.53 6.53 -1.27
CA VAL A 70 -13.97 6.77 -1.34
C VAL A 70 -14.29 7.90 -2.32
N THR A 71 -15.54 7.98 -2.76
CA THR A 71 -16.10 9.12 -3.49
C THR A 71 -17.21 9.74 -2.65
N ILE A 72 -17.13 11.05 -2.35
CA ILE A 72 -18.14 11.77 -1.57
C ILE A 72 -19.29 12.22 -2.48
N HIS A 73 -20.50 11.95 -2.05
CA HIS A 73 -21.73 12.41 -2.71
C HIS A 73 -22.42 13.48 -1.86
N ALA A 74 -22.77 14.59 -2.47
CA ALA A 74 -23.47 15.69 -1.78
C ALA A 74 -24.73 15.16 -1.10
N ASN A 75 -24.86 15.38 0.21
CA ASN A 75 -25.98 14.99 1.08
C ASN A 75 -26.28 13.48 1.15
N ARG A 76 -25.37 12.60 0.68
CA ARG A 76 -25.58 11.14 0.65
C ARG A 76 -24.45 10.34 1.32
N GLY A 77 -23.48 11.00 1.95
CA GLY A 77 -22.30 10.34 2.52
C GLY A 77 -21.22 10.07 1.47
N ALA A 78 -20.54 8.95 1.57
CA ALA A 78 -19.50 8.53 0.65
C ALA A 78 -19.73 7.09 0.18
N THR A 79 -19.16 6.71 -0.96
CA THR A 79 -19.14 5.33 -1.45
C THR A 79 -17.69 4.87 -1.53
N VAL A 80 -17.40 3.67 -1.05
CA VAL A 80 -16.06 3.06 -1.19
C VAL A 80 -15.79 2.86 -2.67
N THR A 81 -14.64 3.32 -3.16
CA THR A 81 -14.22 3.16 -4.55
C THR A 81 -14.13 1.69 -4.90
N GLU A 82 -14.70 1.28 -6.01
CA GLU A 82 -14.58 -0.09 -6.51
C GLU A 82 -13.15 -0.36 -7.00
N LEU A 83 -12.72 -1.62 -6.86
CA LEU A 83 -11.46 -2.06 -7.43
C LEU A 83 -11.65 -2.29 -8.93
N SER A 84 -10.75 -1.82 -9.77
CA SER A 84 -10.73 -2.14 -11.19
C SER A 84 -9.33 -2.48 -11.66
N ARG A 85 -9.24 -3.44 -12.58
CA ARG A 85 -7.97 -3.86 -13.19
C ARG A 85 -7.23 -2.68 -13.81
N GLU A 86 -7.94 -1.84 -14.56
CA GLU A 86 -7.38 -0.65 -15.21
C GLU A 86 -6.77 0.31 -14.17
N MET A 87 -7.48 0.60 -13.09
CA MET A 87 -6.98 1.48 -12.02
C MET A 87 -5.73 0.90 -11.37
N LEU A 88 -5.69 -0.42 -11.13
CA LEU A 88 -4.51 -1.06 -10.56
C LEU A 88 -3.30 -0.98 -11.50
N ILE A 89 -3.48 -1.29 -12.80
CA ILE A 89 -2.41 -1.15 -13.79
C ILE A 89 -1.89 0.29 -13.84
N ASN A 90 -2.78 1.28 -13.89
CA ASN A 90 -2.39 2.69 -13.87
C ASN A 90 -1.63 3.05 -12.59
N THR A 91 -2.06 2.52 -11.45
CA THR A 91 -1.38 2.71 -10.14
C THR A 91 0.03 2.11 -10.16
N MET A 92 0.19 0.90 -10.72
CA MET A 92 1.49 0.23 -10.83
C MET A 92 2.44 0.97 -11.79
N GLN A 93 1.93 1.54 -12.88
CA GLN A 93 2.73 2.38 -13.79
C GLN A 93 3.29 3.61 -13.07
N VAL A 94 2.47 4.31 -12.28
CA VAL A 94 2.90 5.48 -11.49
C VAL A 94 3.89 5.03 -10.40
N ARG A 95 3.62 3.92 -9.72
CA ARG A 95 4.56 3.30 -8.75
C ARG A 95 5.92 3.06 -9.39
N ALA A 96 5.96 2.41 -10.55
CA ALA A 96 7.20 2.11 -11.24
C ALA A 96 7.99 3.39 -11.58
N ALA A 97 7.32 4.42 -12.10
CA ALA A 97 7.97 5.69 -12.44
C ALA A 97 8.61 6.38 -11.22
N ILE A 98 7.89 6.44 -10.09
CA ILE A 98 8.40 7.02 -8.83
C ILE A 98 9.54 6.17 -8.28
N SER A 99 9.37 4.85 -8.15
CA SER A 99 10.36 3.94 -7.58
C SER A 99 11.67 3.96 -8.37
N VAL A 100 11.60 3.94 -9.70
CA VAL A 100 12.77 4.06 -10.59
C VAL A 100 13.49 5.39 -10.41
N ALA A 101 12.77 6.51 -10.32
CA ALA A 101 13.36 7.82 -10.09
C ALA A 101 14.06 7.88 -8.73
N MET A 102 13.45 7.30 -7.69
CA MET A 102 14.04 7.25 -6.33
C MET A 102 15.25 6.32 -6.28
N LEU A 103 15.19 5.15 -6.93
CA LEU A 103 16.32 4.20 -6.92
C LEU A 103 17.56 4.79 -7.58
N LYS A 104 17.44 5.56 -8.68
CA LYS A 104 18.55 6.29 -9.31
C LYS A 104 19.27 7.22 -8.34
N ILE A 105 18.54 7.84 -7.42
CA ILE A 105 19.09 8.75 -6.42
C ILE A 105 19.64 7.98 -5.24
N ALA A 106 19.00 6.88 -4.86
CA ALA A 106 19.32 6.09 -3.67
C ALA A 106 20.63 5.29 -3.84
N VAL A 107 20.78 4.55 -4.95
CA VAL A 107 21.89 3.60 -5.15
C VAL A 107 23.28 4.24 -4.89
N PRO A 108 23.61 5.43 -5.41
CA PRO A 108 24.93 6.04 -5.14
C PRO A 108 25.15 6.47 -3.67
N ARG A 109 24.11 6.43 -2.84
CA ARG A 109 24.10 6.87 -1.44
C ARG A 109 23.94 5.72 -0.45
N MET A 110 23.71 4.49 -0.96
CA MET A 110 23.56 3.31 -0.12
C MET A 110 24.85 2.95 0.58
N THR A 111 24.74 2.48 1.81
CA THR A 111 25.84 2.02 2.65
C THR A 111 25.77 0.51 2.85
N GLU A 112 26.81 -0.08 3.44
CA GLU A 112 26.83 -1.49 3.78
C GLU A 112 25.72 -1.87 4.77
N GLU A 113 25.36 -0.97 5.70
CA GLU A 113 24.25 -1.19 6.62
C GLU A 113 22.89 -1.28 5.88
N ASP A 114 22.72 -0.50 4.80
CA ASP A 114 21.50 -0.55 3.99
C ASP A 114 21.41 -1.89 3.24
N PHE A 115 22.52 -2.39 2.71
CA PHE A 115 22.57 -3.68 2.04
C PHE A 115 22.29 -4.83 3.01
N GLN A 116 22.87 -4.79 4.22
CA GLN A 116 22.59 -5.78 5.27
C GLN A 116 21.12 -5.77 5.71
N ALA A 117 20.51 -4.59 5.80
CA ALA A 117 19.08 -4.48 6.11
C ALA A 117 18.21 -5.11 5.01
N LEU A 118 18.54 -4.90 3.73
CA LEU A 118 17.83 -5.52 2.60
C LEU A 118 18.03 -7.04 2.55
N ASP A 119 19.25 -7.54 2.78
CA ASP A 119 19.52 -8.98 2.88
C ASP A 119 18.69 -9.62 3.99
N ALA A 120 18.61 -8.99 5.18
CA ALA A 120 17.82 -9.50 6.30
C ALA A 120 16.32 -9.60 5.96
N ILE A 121 15.77 -8.60 5.25
CA ILE A 121 14.37 -8.62 4.79
C ILE A 121 14.14 -9.79 3.83
N LEU A 122 15.04 -10.03 2.87
CA LEU A 122 14.93 -11.15 1.93
C LEU A 122 15.04 -12.50 2.63
N ASP A 123 15.94 -12.63 3.61
CA ASP A 123 16.08 -13.84 4.41
C ASP A 123 14.84 -14.15 5.26
N GLU A 124 14.13 -13.13 5.73
CA GLU A 124 12.87 -13.27 6.43
C GLU A 124 11.75 -13.62 5.44
N GLN A 125 11.69 -12.98 4.28
CA GLN A 125 10.68 -13.20 3.25
C GLN A 125 10.69 -14.65 2.72
N ARG A 126 11.88 -15.27 2.59
CA ARG A 126 12.00 -16.69 2.18
C ARG A 126 11.39 -17.66 3.20
N LYS A 127 11.32 -17.30 4.48
CA LYS A 127 10.85 -18.17 5.57
C LYS A 127 9.35 -18.04 5.82
N VAL A 128 8.77 -16.91 5.41
CA VAL A 128 7.36 -16.60 5.67
C VAL A 128 6.46 -17.30 4.66
N THR A 129 5.46 -18.02 5.17
CA THR A 129 4.42 -18.67 4.34
C THR A 129 3.09 -17.92 4.35
N ASP A 130 2.87 -17.06 5.35
CA ASP A 130 1.69 -16.21 5.44
C ASP A 130 1.76 -15.10 4.38
N THR A 131 0.69 -14.97 3.59
CA THR A 131 0.63 -14.04 2.46
C THR A 131 0.71 -12.57 2.92
N ILE A 132 0.03 -12.23 4.02
CA ILE A 132 0.01 -10.84 4.51
C ILE A 132 1.38 -10.46 5.08
N ALA A 133 2.01 -11.37 5.84
CA ALA A 133 3.34 -11.14 6.36
C ALA A 133 4.40 -11.03 5.24
N SER A 134 4.30 -11.87 4.21
CA SER A 134 5.17 -11.79 3.02
C SER A 134 5.03 -10.46 2.31
N GLU A 135 3.80 -9.96 2.15
CA GLU A 135 3.55 -8.69 1.48
C GLU A 135 4.04 -7.49 2.30
N ASN A 136 3.90 -7.53 3.62
CA ASN A 136 4.48 -6.50 4.47
C ASN A 136 6.01 -6.42 4.32
N LEU A 137 6.69 -7.56 4.17
CA LEU A 137 8.13 -7.62 3.90
C LEU A 137 8.47 -7.11 2.49
N ASN A 138 7.64 -7.42 1.49
CA ASN A 138 7.76 -6.88 0.13
C ASN A 138 7.69 -5.34 0.13
N ILE A 139 6.71 -4.76 0.79
CA ILE A 139 6.58 -3.30 0.93
C ILE A 139 7.82 -2.73 1.61
N ARG A 140 8.25 -3.33 2.73
CA ARG A 140 9.42 -2.89 3.49
C ARG A 140 10.70 -2.96 2.67
N PHE A 141 10.88 -4.00 1.83
CA PHE A 141 12.01 -4.09 0.91
C PHE A 141 12.09 -2.88 -0.02
N HIS A 142 10.98 -2.53 -0.67
CA HIS A 142 10.93 -1.38 -1.57
C HIS A 142 11.13 -0.04 -0.86
N GLU A 143 10.62 0.12 0.37
CA GLU A 143 10.85 1.31 1.19
C GLU A 143 12.32 1.49 1.52
N VAL A 144 13.00 0.45 2.03
CA VAL A 144 14.43 0.49 2.35
C VAL A 144 15.27 0.70 1.10
N LEU A 145 14.92 0.04 -0.01
CA LEU A 145 15.62 0.14 -1.29
C LEU A 145 15.69 1.58 -1.80
N THR A 146 14.67 2.37 -1.56
CA THR A 146 14.57 3.75 -2.05
C THR A 146 14.79 4.83 -0.98
N ALA A 147 14.93 4.45 0.29
CA ALA A 147 15.01 5.38 1.43
C ALA A 147 16.11 6.43 1.29
N LYS A 148 17.28 6.08 0.72
CA LYS A 148 18.40 7.03 0.53
C LYS A 148 18.15 8.09 -0.53
N ALA A 149 17.04 8.03 -1.25
CA ALA A 149 16.60 9.14 -2.09
C ALA A 149 16.23 10.37 -1.24
N ASN A 150 15.77 10.14 0.00
CA ASN A 150 15.40 11.17 0.97
C ASN A 150 14.45 12.21 0.36
N ASN A 151 13.36 11.74 -0.24
CA ASN A 151 12.38 12.57 -0.94
C ASN A 151 10.99 12.45 -0.29
N PRO A 152 10.64 13.36 0.65
CA PRO A 152 9.38 13.28 1.37
C PRO A 152 8.14 13.43 0.47
N VAL A 153 8.26 14.03 -0.70
CA VAL A 153 7.16 14.12 -1.66
C VAL A 153 6.90 12.75 -2.31
N ALA A 154 7.96 12.03 -2.67
CA ALA A 154 7.83 10.65 -3.17
C ALA A 154 7.25 9.73 -2.09
N ASP A 155 7.70 9.84 -0.84
CA ASP A 155 7.22 9.03 0.29
C ASP A 155 5.71 9.24 0.50
N MET A 156 5.24 10.49 0.49
CA MET A 156 3.82 10.82 0.59
C MET A 156 2.99 10.21 -0.56
N LEU A 157 3.49 10.28 -1.80
CA LEU A 157 2.80 9.70 -2.96
C LEU A 157 2.80 8.17 -2.90
N MET A 158 3.89 7.56 -2.45
CA MET A 158 4.00 6.10 -2.29
C MET A 158 3.06 5.58 -1.20
N GLU A 159 2.81 6.32 -0.13
CA GLU A 159 1.82 5.95 0.90
C GLU A 159 0.41 5.83 0.30
N ILE A 160 0.01 6.78 -0.56
CA ILE A 160 -1.28 6.72 -1.28
C ILE A 160 -1.34 5.53 -2.23
N ILE A 161 -0.26 5.28 -2.96
CA ILE A 161 -0.14 4.17 -3.92
C ILE A 161 -0.24 2.83 -3.20
N HIS A 162 0.52 2.64 -2.12
CA HIS A 162 0.50 1.41 -1.33
C HIS A 162 -0.89 1.13 -0.75
N ALA A 163 -1.58 2.15 -0.21
CA ALA A 163 -2.93 1.98 0.31
C ALA A 163 -3.92 1.44 -0.74
N ASN A 164 -3.76 1.85 -2.00
CA ASN A 164 -4.58 1.35 -3.09
C ASN A 164 -4.19 -0.07 -3.50
N ILE A 165 -2.89 -0.39 -3.60
CA ILE A 165 -2.40 -1.73 -3.95
C ILE A 165 -2.81 -2.75 -2.87
N ASP A 166 -2.66 -2.42 -1.58
CA ASP A 166 -3.04 -3.29 -0.45
C ASP A 166 -4.48 -3.80 -0.54
N ARG A 167 -5.40 -3.01 -1.09
CA ARG A 167 -6.79 -3.42 -1.27
C ARG A 167 -6.92 -4.59 -2.24
N TYR A 168 -6.13 -4.60 -3.33
CA TYR A 168 -6.13 -5.69 -4.31
C TYR A 168 -5.48 -6.95 -3.74
N LEU A 169 -4.38 -6.80 -3.01
CA LEU A 169 -3.69 -7.92 -2.36
C LEU A 169 -4.59 -8.64 -1.36
N ARG A 170 -5.28 -7.88 -0.50
CA ARG A 170 -6.18 -8.42 0.53
C ARG A 170 -7.50 -8.93 -0.02
N SER A 171 -7.88 -8.57 -1.24
CA SER A 171 -9.06 -9.12 -1.91
C SER A 171 -8.85 -10.54 -2.47
N GLY A 172 -7.65 -11.11 -2.32
CA GLY A 172 -7.32 -12.47 -2.79
C GLY A 172 -7.03 -12.55 -4.28
N PHE A 173 -6.88 -11.42 -4.97
CA PHE A 173 -6.57 -11.39 -6.40
C PHE A 173 -5.07 -11.54 -6.71
N TYR A 174 -4.20 -11.63 -5.69
CA TYR A 174 -2.76 -11.56 -5.87
C TYR A 174 -2.00 -12.47 -4.90
N GLY A 175 -0.89 -13.06 -5.36
CA GLY A 175 0.13 -13.63 -4.49
C GLY A 175 -0.06 -15.10 -4.10
N ASP A 176 0.00 -16.02 -5.07
CA ASP A 176 0.22 -17.42 -4.71
C ASP A 176 1.68 -17.68 -4.27
N ALA A 177 1.98 -18.92 -3.83
CA ALA A 177 3.30 -19.28 -3.33
C ALA A 177 4.39 -19.18 -4.41
N ALA A 178 4.06 -19.48 -5.67
CA ALA A 178 4.99 -19.42 -6.78
C ALA A 178 5.34 -17.97 -7.15
N GLU A 179 4.36 -17.09 -7.17
CA GLU A 179 4.57 -15.66 -7.41
C GLU A 179 5.45 -15.02 -6.32
N ARG A 180 5.28 -15.41 -5.05
CA ARG A 180 6.14 -14.94 -3.95
C ARG A 180 7.59 -15.38 -4.12
N GLU A 181 7.83 -16.63 -4.53
CA GLU A 181 9.18 -17.14 -4.78
C GLU A 181 9.87 -16.39 -5.93
N VAL A 182 9.15 -16.15 -7.02
CA VAL A 182 9.64 -15.35 -8.16
C VAL A 182 9.99 -13.93 -7.69
N SER A 183 9.13 -13.29 -6.91
CA SER A 183 9.37 -11.94 -6.39
C SER A 183 10.64 -11.85 -5.54
N VAL A 184 10.92 -12.84 -4.67
CA VAL A 184 12.16 -12.87 -3.87
C VAL A 184 13.39 -12.97 -4.76
N VAL A 185 13.38 -13.84 -5.78
CA VAL A 185 14.50 -13.97 -6.72
C VAL A 185 14.73 -12.69 -7.51
N GLU A 186 13.69 -11.98 -7.90
CA GLU A 186 13.79 -10.69 -8.58
C GLU A 186 14.38 -9.61 -7.66
N HIS A 187 13.95 -9.54 -6.40
CA HIS A 187 14.51 -8.64 -5.41
C HIS A 187 16.01 -8.88 -5.19
N GLU A 188 16.46 -10.15 -5.14
CA GLU A 188 17.89 -10.50 -5.03
C GLU A 188 18.69 -9.96 -6.21
N ARG A 189 18.16 -10.05 -7.43
CA ARG A 189 18.80 -9.51 -8.63
C ARG A 189 18.90 -7.99 -8.60
N ILE A 190 17.84 -7.32 -8.13
CA ILE A 190 17.84 -5.87 -7.96
C ILE A 190 18.90 -5.47 -6.93
N LEU A 191 18.92 -6.14 -5.77
CA LEU A 191 19.88 -5.88 -4.71
C LEU A 191 21.34 -6.12 -5.16
N ALA A 192 21.59 -7.20 -5.92
CA ALA A 192 22.91 -7.48 -6.48
C ALA A 192 23.40 -6.33 -7.39
N ALA A 193 22.55 -5.85 -8.30
CA ALA A 193 22.88 -4.69 -9.14
C ALA A 193 23.15 -3.42 -8.32
N CYS A 194 22.39 -3.20 -7.23
CA CYS A 194 22.66 -2.08 -6.31
C CYS A 194 24.01 -2.21 -5.62
N LYS A 195 24.40 -3.39 -5.13
CA LYS A 195 25.70 -3.68 -4.51
C LYS A 195 26.87 -3.49 -5.48
N GLU A 196 26.68 -3.80 -6.76
CA GLU A 196 27.63 -3.55 -7.82
C GLU A 196 27.73 -2.08 -8.24
N GLY A 197 26.83 -1.23 -7.75
CA GLY A 197 26.73 0.17 -8.15
C GLY A 197 26.20 0.36 -9.58
N ASP A 198 25.66 -0.70 -10.20
CA ASP A 198 25.06 -0.61 -11.54
C ASP A 198 23.65 -0.05 -11.47
N VAL A 199 23.57 1.29 -11.40
CA VAL A 199 22.30 2.02 -11.34
C VAL A 199 21.40 1.70 -12.55
N GLY A 200 21.98 1.55 -13.73
CA GLY A 200 21.25 1.26 -14.96
C GLY A 200 20.52 -0.07 -14.86
N LYS A 201 21.25 -1.11 -14.48
CA LYS A 201 20.71 -2.46 -14.31
C LYS A 201 19.71 -2.57 -13.18
N ALA A 202 20.00 -1.96 -12.03
CA ALA A 202 19.08 -1.95 -10.88
C ALA A 202 17.71 -1.35 -11.25
N VAL A 203 17.73 -0.24 -11.98
CA VAL A 203 16.51 0.47 -12.43
C VAL A 203 15.72 -0.36 -13.46
N GLU A 204 16.40 -0.98 -14.43
CA GLU A 204 15.76 -1.87 -15.41
C GLU A 204 15.05 -3.04 -14.72
N LEU A 205 15.74 -3.71 -13.79
CA LEU A 205 15.20 -4.83 -13.04
C LEU A 205 14.02 -4.41 -12.15
N LEU A 206 14.12 -3.27 -11.44
CA LEU A 206 13.02 -2.78 -10.62
C LEU A 206 11.78 -2.43 -11.45
N TYR A 207 11.97 -1.78 -12.61
CA TYR A 207 10.86 -1.48 -13.51
C TYR A 207 10.16 -2.74 -13.98
N ALA A 208 10.93 -3.73 -14.49
CA ALA A 208 10.40 -5.01 -14.94
C ALA A 208 9.64 -5.71 -13.81
N HIS A 209 10.23 -5.85 -12.62
CA HIS A 209 9.61 -6.45 -11.45
C HIS A 209 8.22 -5.84 -11.13
N ILE A 210 8.12 -4.50 -11.10
CA ILE A 210 6.85 -3.84 -10.79
C ILE A 210 5.83 -4.05 -11.93
N MET A 211 6.25 -4.02 -13.18
CA MET A 211 5.34 -4.15 -14.32
C MET A 211 4.92 -5.60 -14.59
N ASP A 212 5.79 -6.57 -14.33
CA ASP A 212 5.47 -8.00 -14.44
C ASP A 212 4.43 -8.38 -13.37
N ALA A 213 4.57 -7.84 -12.15
CA ALA A 213 3.54 -7.96 -11.12
C ALA A 213 2.18 -7.40 -11.58
N ALA A 214 2.16 -6.27 -12.29
CA ALA A 214 0.93 -5.71 -12.85
C ALA A 214 0.30 -6.60 -13.94
N ALA A 215 1.10 -7.37 -14.67
CA ALA A 215 0.62 -8.27 -15.72
C ALA A 215 -0.08 -9.52 -15.15
N LEU A 216 0.24 -9.93 -13.93
CA LEU A 216 -0.38 -11.09 -13.26
C LEU A 216 -1.80 -10.82 -12.77
N ILE A 217 -2.29 -9.58 -12.82
CA ILE A 217 -3.63 -9.22 -12.36
C ILE A 217 -4.70 -9.90 -13.23
N PRO A 218 -5.58 -10.72 -12.65
CA PRO A 218 -6.58 -11.44 -13.41
C PRO A 218 -7.53 -10.49 -14.17
N GLU A 219 -7.97 -10.91 -15.37
CA GLU A 219 -8.99 -10.18 -16.15
C GLU A 219 -10.36 -10.14 -15.45
N SER A 220 -10.58 -11.01 -14.47
CA SER A 220 -11.81 -11.04 -13.66
C SER A 220 -11.96 -9.87 -12.69
N VAL A 221 -10.93 -9.09 -12.46
CA VAL A 221 -10.99 -7.82 -11.72
C VAL A 221 -11.60 -6.77 -12.63
N GLN A 222 -12.91 -6.51 -12.46
CA GLN A 222 -13.68 -5.55 -13.26
C GLN A 222 -13.38 -4.13 -12.86
#